data_4126bb8d292cafc84bd475dd3876ba16
#
_entry.id   4126bb8d292cafc84bd475dd3876ba16
#
_cell.length_a   1.000
_cell.length_b   1.000
_cell.length_c   1.000
_cell.angle_alpha   90.00
_cell.angle_beta   90.00
_cell.angle_gamma   90.00
#
_symmetry.space_group_name_H-M   'P 1'
#
loop_
_entity.id
_entity.type
_entity.pdbx_description
1 polymer ?
#
loop_
_entity_poly.entity_id
_entity_poly.type
_entity_poly.pdbx_seq_one_letter_code
_entity_poly.pdbx_strand_id
1 'polypeptide(L)'
;MKKKPIINRSELEFLEGPRSRTFELVRAFRVFWEFIRGFRGLHFIGPCVTVFGSARFKEGHPYYDMARHVGKHIATDLGLAVMTGGGPGVMEAANRGAFEAGGYSVGCNIVLPHEQHENPYLHKYVTFRYFFVRKVLLVKYSFAFIILPGGFGTMDELFETLTLVQTKKVEGFPIVVMGSEYYEPLREFIDFMAAQGTISREDLDLLLFTDSPEEAMKHIRKYITGNYKVVKRWPIPWLFERN
;
A
#
# COMPACT_ATOMS: atom_id res chain seq x y z
N MET A 1 -4.52 -14.32 -31.73
CA MET A 1 -5.66 -13.39 -31.62
C MET A 1 -5.41 -12.46 -30.42
N LYS A 2 -5.19 -11.16 -30.63
CA LYS A 2 -5.05 -10.18 -29.54
C LYS A 2 -6.43 -10.01 -28.91
N LYS A 3 -6.63 -10.45 -27.65
CA LYS A 3 -7.85 -10.15 -26.88
C LYS A 3 -7.99 -8.63 -26.83
N LYS A 4 -9.11 -8.11 -27.28
CA LYS A 4 -9.45 -6.68 -27.11
C LYS A 4 -9.44 -6.38 -25.59
N PRO A 5 -8.84 -5.26 -25.16
CA PRO A 5 -8.88 -4.87 -23.76
C PRO A 5 -10.36 -4.75 -23.34
N ILE A 6 -10.69 -5.35 -22.20
CA ILE A 6 -12.01 -5.16 -21.57
C ILE A 6 -11.98 -3.74 -20.98
N ILE A 7 -12.36 -2.78 -21.80
CA ILE A 7 -12.52 -1.39 -21.36
C ILE A 7 -13.76 -1.36 -20.46
N ASN A 8 -13.57 -0.99 -19.21
CA ASN A 8 -14.70 -0.81 -18.29
C ASN A 8 -15.55 0.38 -18.77
N ARG A 9 -16.65 0.09 -19.42
CA ARG A 9 -17.55 1.08 -20.04
C ARG A 9 -17.95 2.19 -19.05
N SER A 10 -18.10 1.87 -17.77
CA SER A 10 -18.49 2.83 -16.74
C SER A 10 -17.39 3.86 -16.40
N GLU A 11 -16.11 3.53 -16.61
CA GLU A 11 -15.00 4.49 -16.43
C GLU A 11 -14.82 5.38 -17.65
N LEU A 12 -15.00 4.85 -18.86
CA LEU A 12 -15.05 5.66 -20.07
C LEU A 12 -16.16 6.69 -19.99
N GLU A 13 -17.37 6.27 -19.61
CA GLU A 13 -18.52 7.15 -19.43
C GLU A 13 -18.28 8.23 -18.36
N PHE A 14 -17.45 7.96 -17.36
CA PHE A 14 -17.05 8.96 -16.35
C PHE A 14 -16.09 10.02 -16.92
N LEU A 15 -15.19 9.61 -17.78
CA LEU A 15 -14.16 10.48 -18.37
C LEU A 15 -14.69 11.29 -19.57
N GLU A 16 -15.89 10.98 -20.08
CA GLU A 16 -16.51 11.69 -21.21
C GLU A 16 -16.99 13.12 -20.87
N GLY A 17 -16.78 13.59 -19.63
CA GLY A 17 -17.14 14.94 -19.19
C GLY A 17 -18.43 15.02 -18.36
N PRO A 18 -19.00 16.21 -18.15
CA PRO A 18 -20.17 16.39 -17.30
C PRO A 18 -21.38 15.58 -17.80
N ARG A 19 -21.97 14.78 -16.90
CA ARG A 19 -23.18 13.99 -17.16
C ARG A 19 -24.37 14.58 -16.39
N SER A 20 -25.52 13.91 -16.47
CA SER A 20 -26.70 14.32 -15.70
C SER A 20 -26.43 14.29 -14.21
N ARG A 21 -27.02 15.21 -13.45
CA ARG A 21 -26.91 15.26 -11.99
C ARG A 21 -27.31 13.95 -11.31
N THR A 22 -28.28 13.25 -11.87
CA THR A 22 -28.71 11.94 -11.38
C THR A 22 -27.62 10.88 -11.56
N PHE A 23 -26.91 10.89 -12.69
CA PHE A 23 -25.79 9.98 -12.93
C PHE A 23 -24.66 10.24 -11.92
N GLU A 24 -24.30 11.50 -11.71
CA GLU A 24 -23.26 11.91 -10.74
C GLU A 24 -23.65 11.54 -9.31
N LEU A 25 -24.90 11.74 -8.92
CA LEU A 25 -25.41 11.37 -7.61
C LEU A 25 -25.33 9.85 -7.36
N VAL A 26 -25.79 9.05 -8.32
CA VAL A 26 -25.69 7.58 -8.22
C VAL A 26 -24.24 7.14 -8.09
N ARG A 27 -23.33 7.79 -8.80
CA ARG A 27 -21.90 7.48 -8.71
C ARG A 27 -21.31 7.87 -7.34
N ALA A 28 -21.67 9.04 -6.81
CA ALA A 28 -21.26 9.46 -5.47
C ALA A 28 -21.73 8.44 -4.41
N PHE A 29 -22.95 7.92 -4.51
CA PHE A 29 -23.43 6.86 -3.62
C PHE A 29 -22.64 5.56 -3.76
N ARG A 30 -22.23 5.17 -4.96
CA ARG A 30 -21.38 3.98 -5.17
C ARG A 30 -20.01 4.13 -4.50
N VAL A 31 -19.39 5.30 -4.65
CA VAL A 31 -18.11 5.62 -4.01
C VAL A 31 -18.25 5.60 -2.49
N PHE A 32 -19.29 6.27 -1.95
CA PHE A 32 -19.59 6.26 -0.52
C PHE A 32 -19.76 4.83 0.01
N TRP A 33 -20.53 3.99 -0.70
CA TRP A 33 -20.74 2.60 -0.29
C TRP A 33 -19.46 1.78 -0.31
N GLU A 34 -18.57 2.05 -1.26
CA GLU A 34 -17.27 1.39 -1.34
C GLU A 34 -16.36 1.77 -0.16
N PHE A 35 -16.40 3.04 0.31
CA PHE A 35 -15.75 3.45 1.55
C PHE A 35 -16.29 2.69 2.77
N ILE A 36 -17.62 2.61 2.91
CA ILE A 36 -18.24 1.86 4.03
C ILE A 36 -17.81 0.39 4.00
N ARG A 37 -17.83 -0.24 2.83
CA ARG A 37 -17.37 -1.62 2.65
C ARG A 37 -15.89 -1.77 3.02
N GLY A 38 -15.06 -0.84 2.59
CA GLY A 38 -13.63 -0.82 2.88
C GLY A 38 -13.34 -0.65 4.38
N PHE A 39 -13.98 0.31 5.03
CA PHE A 39 -13.87 0.49 6.47
C PHE A 39 -14.30 -0.77 7.23
N ARG A 40 -15.43 -1.36 6.91
CA ARG A 40 -15.88 -2.61 7.54
C ARG A 40 -14.92 -3.77 7.27
N GLY A 41 -14.40 -3.87 6.05
CA GLY A 41 -13.48 -4.93 5.65
C GLY A 41 -12.12 -4.85 6.35
N LEU A 42 -11.62 -3.65 6.59
CA LEU A 42 -10.27 -3.43 7.14
C LEU A 42 -10.25 -3.01 8.62
N HIS A 43 -11.41 -2.84 9.26
CA HIS A 43 -11.48 -2.27 10.62
C HIS A 43 -10.73 -3.11 11.68
N PHE A 44 -10.77 -4.44 11.55
CA PHE A 44 -10.24 -5.35 12.57
C PHE A 44 -8.90 -5.99 12.20
N ILE A 45 -8.25 -5.55 11.11
CA ILE A 45 -6.96 -6.12 10.69
C ILE A 45 -5.81 -5.72 11.63
N GLY A 46 -6.04 -4.74 12.52
CA GLY A 46 -5.00 -4.18 13.36
C GLY A 46 -4.10 -3.18 12.61
N PRO A 47 -3.08 -2.68 13.28
CA PRO A 47 -2.08 -1.82 12.65
C PRO A 47 -1.25 -2.61 11.64
N CYS A 48 -1.02 -2.00 10.47
CA CYS A 48 -0.31 -2.64 9.36
C CYS A 48 0.95 -1.87 8.98
N VAL A 49 1.88 -2.58 8.35
CA VAL A 49 2.87 -2.00 7.43
C VAL A 49 2.49 -2.43 6.02
N THR A 50 2.35 -1.47 5.11
CA THR A 50 2.05 -1.80 3.71
C THR A 50 3.32 -1.89 2.90
N VAL A 51 3.43 -2.97 2.12
CA VAL A 51 4.55 -3.26 1.23
C VAL A 51 4.08 -3.14 -0.21
N PHE A 52 4.77 -2.28 -0.98
CA PHE A 52 4.56 -2.09 -2.41
C PHE A 52 5.74 -2.59 -3.22
N GLY A 53 5.46 -3.05 -4.44
CA GLY A 53 6.47 -3.49 -5.39
C GLY A 53 5.88 -4.17 -6.60
N SER A 54 6.75 -4.63 -7.49
CA SER A 54 6.37 -5.21 -8.77
C SER A 54 5.63 -6.54 -8.64
N ALA A 55 4.53 -6.68 -9.39
CA ALA A 55 3.84 -7.96 -9.59
C ALA A 55 4.60 -8.95 -10.51
N ARG A 56 5.73 -8.53 -11.10
CA ARG A 56 6.43 -9.28 -12.15
C ARG A 56 7.62 -10.10 -11.66
N PHE A 57 8.16 -9.80 -10.49
CA PHE A 57 9.27 -10.55 -9.90
C PHE A 57 8.75 -11.86 -9.31
N LYS A 58 9.23 -12.98 -9.83
CA LYS A 58 8.82 -14.32 -9.41
C LYS A 58 9.75 -14.85 -8.31
N GLU A 59 9.33 -15.94 -7.67
CA GLU A 59 10.17 -16.71 -6.72
C GLU A 59 11.54 -17.03 -7.33
N GLY A 60 12.61 -16.85 -6.55
CA GLY A 60 14.00 -16.93 -6.97
C GLY A 60 14.61 -15.62 -7.51
N HIS A 61 13.81 -14.56 -7.63
CA HIS A 61 14.34 -13.23 -7.93
C HIS A 61 14.80 -12.54 -6.64
N PRO A 62 15.97 -11.85 -6.58
CA PRO A 62 16.47 -11.20 -5.35
C PRO A 62 15.46 -10.28 -4.66
N TYR A 63 14.67 -9.51 -5.43
CA TYR A 63 13.64 -8.63 -4.87
C TYR A 63 12.40 -9.37 -4.35
N TYR A 64 12.11 -10.57 -4.85
CA TYR A 64 11.09 -11.44 -4.26
C TYR A 64 11.57 -11.94 -2.88
N ASP A 65 12.79 -12.42 -2.80
CA ASP A 65 13.38 -12.92 -1.54
C ASP A 65 13.51 -11.81 -0.51
N MET A 66 13.96 -10.62 -0.92
CA MET A 66 13.98 -9.42 -0.08
C MET A 66 12.59 -9.10 0.48
N ALA A 67 11.56 -9.10 -0.34
CA ALA A 67 10.17 -8.85 0.06
C ALA A 67 9.67 -9.88 1.09
N ARG A 68 10.00 -11.17 0.88
CA ARG A 68 9.64 -12.24 1.81
C ARG A 68 10.32 -12.05 3.17
N HIS A 69 11.60 -11.68 3.20
CA HIS A 69 12.30 -11.34 4.43
C HIS A 69 11.69 -10.13 5.12
N VAL A 70 11.39 -9.07 4.39
CA VAL A 70 10.70 -7.88 4.92
C VAL A 70 9.37 -8.25 5.56
N GLY A 71 8.52 -9.05 4.87
CA GLY A 71 7.24 -9.49 5.42
C GLY A 71 7.39 -10.29 6.71
N LYS A 72 8.40 -11.17 6.79
CA LYS A 72 8.75 -11.91 8.02
C LYS A 72 9.12 -10.92 9.14
N HIS A 73 10.04 -9.99 8.91
CA HIS A 73 10.51 -9.05 9.93
C HIS A 73 9.41 -8.10 10.42
N ILE A 74 8.48 -7.67 9.56
CA ILE A 74 7.30 -6.91 10.00
C ILE A 74 6.50 -7.72 11.02
N ALA A 75 6.27 -9.01 10.74
CA ALA A 75 5.50 -9.87 11.63
C ALA A 75 6.23 -10.20 12.94
N THR A 76 7.52 -10.57 12.86
CA THR A 76 8.30 -11.03 14.03
C THR A 76 8.82 -9.89 14.89
N ASP A 77 9.33 -8.82 14.29
CA ASP A 77 10.05 -7.76 15.01
C ASP A 77 9.12 -6.64 15.44
N LEU A 78 8.13 -6.31 14.63
CA LEU A 78 7.15 -5.25 14.94
C LEU A 78 5.85 -5.80 15.53
N GLY A 79 5.51 -7.06 15.30
CA GLY A 79 4.23 -7.66 15.69
C GLY A 79 3.04 -7.05 14.94
N LEU A 80 3.27 -6.52 13.74
CA LEU A 80 2.27 -5.84 12.92
C LEU A 80 1.79 -6.72 11.77
N ALA A 81 0.59 -6.41 11.26
CA ALA A 81 0.09 -7.06 10.05
C ALA A 81 0.83 -6.54 8.81
N VAL A 82 1.03 -7.42 7.83
CA VAL A 82 1.51 -7.03 6.50
C VAL A 82 0.32 -6.81 5.58
N MET A 83 0.25 -5.63 4.99
CA MET A 83 -0.72 -5.32 3.95
C MET A 83 -0.02 -5.13 2.61
N THR A 84 -0.61 -5.64 1.55
CA THR A 84 -0.14 -5.44 0.17
C THR A 84 -1.33 -5.24 -0.77
N GLY A 85 -1.05 -5.12 -2.08
CA GLY A 85 -2.12 -5.20 -3.08
C GLY A 85 -2.75 -6.59 -3.24
N GLY A 86 -2.23 -7.62 -2.58
CA GLY A 86 -2.78 -8.99 -2.61
C GLY A 86 -2.51 -9.75 -3.91
N GLY A 87 -1.77 -9.18 -4.86
CA GLY A 87 -1.41 -9.81 -6.13
C GLY A 87 -0.11 -10.63 -6.05
N PRO A 88 0.42 -11.05 -7.20
CA PRO A 88 1.66 -11.84 -7.30
C PRO A 88 2.93 -11.00 -7.07
N GLY A 89 4.08 -11.63 -7.17
CA GLY A 89 5.39 -11.00 -7.14
C GLY A 89 5.79 -10.50 -5.75
N VAL A 90 6.28 -9.27 -5.66
CA VAL A 90 6.69 -8.64 -4.39
C VAL A 90 5.57 -8.66 -3.36
N MET A 91 4.32 -8.44 -3.79
CA MET A 91 3.15 -8.47 -2.92
C MET A 91 2.95 -9.86 -2.31
N GLU A 92 2.98 -10.90 -3.14
CA GLU A 92 2.91 -12.29 -2.70
C GLU A 92 4.06 -12.63 -1.75
N ALA A 93 5.28 -12.26 -2.09
CA ALA A 93 6.46 -12.54 -1.30
C ALA A 93 6.36 -11.94 0.11
N ALA A 94 5.96 -10.66 0.23
CA ALA A 94 5.77 -10.01 1.52
C ALA A 94 4.63 -10.67 2.34
N ASN A 95 3.50 -10.98 1.71
CA ASN A 95 2.41 -11.70 2.34
C ASN A 95 2.86 -13.10 2.82
N ARG A 96 3.60 -13.84 1.98
CA ARG A 96 4.15 -15.16 2.31
C ARG A 96 5.09 -15.11 3.50
N GLY A 97 6.01 -14.13 3.51
CA GLY A 97 6.94 -13.96 4.63
C GLY A 97 6.25 -13.74 5.97
N ALA A 98 5.19 -12.91 5.98
CA ALA A 98 4.36 -12.70 7.17
C ALA A 98 3.58 -13.96 7.55
N PHE A 99 2.94 -14.61 6.59
CA PHE A 99 2.11 -15.79 6.79
C PHE A 99 2.93 -16.96 7.36
N GLU A 100 4.09 -17.26 6.79
CA GLU A 100 5.00 -18.32 7.25
C GLU A 100 5.58 -18.05 8.64
N ALA A 101 5.70 -16.77 9.03
CA ALA A 101 6.12 -16.35 10.36
C ALA A 101 4.98 -16.32 11.40
N GLY A 102 3.77 -16.74 11.04
CA GLY A 102 2.59 -16.70 11.91
C GLY A 102 1.99 -15.29 12.10
N GLY A 103 2.39 -14.32 11.29
CA GLY A 103 1.86 -12.96 11.29
C GLY A 103 0.58 -12.83 10.48
N TYR A 104 -0.15 -11.72 10.69
CA TYR A 104 -1.39 -11.46 9.95
C TYR A 104 -1.09 -10.82 8.59
N SER A 105 -1.69 -11.36 7.54
CA SER A 105 -1.41 -11.00 6.14
C SER A 105 -2.70 -10.59 5.43
N VAL A 106 -2.67 -9.41 4.78
CA VAL A 106 -3.86 -8.75 4.21
C VAL A 106 -3.61 -8.31 2.77
N GLY A 107 -4.60 -8.53 1.91
CA GLY A 107 -4.63 -8.05 0.54
C GLY A 107 -5.66 -6.91 0.38
N CYS A 108 -5.19 -5.75 -0.09
CA CYS A 108 -6.02 -4.61 -0.45
C CYS A 108 -5.94 -4.40 -1.97
N ASN A 109 -6.82 -5.06 -2.71
CA ASN A 109 -6.74 -5.17 -4.16
C ASN A 109 -7.59 -4.13 -4.90
N ILE A 110 -7.31 -3.99 -6.20
CA ILE A 110 -8.07 -3.17 -7.14
C ILE A 110 -8.52 -4.05 -8.31
N VAL A 111 -9.75 -3.84 -8.77
CA VAL A 111 -10.24 -4.50 -9.97
C VAL A 111 -9.49 -3.96 -11.18
N LEU A 112 -8.73 -4.80 -11.86
CA LEU A 112 -8.01 -4.48 -13.08
C LEU A 112 -8.63 -5.22 -14.28
N PRO A 113 -8.49 -4.68 -15.52
CA PRO A 113 -8.99 -5.33 -16.75
C PRO A 113 -8.37 -6.70 -17.05
N HIS A 114 -7.19 -6.96 -16.48
CA HIS A 114 -6.53 -8.26 -16.55
C HIS A 114 -6.72 -8.95 -15.20
N GLU A 115 -7.16 -10.22 -15.22
CA GLU A 115 -7.32 -11.03 -14.02
C GLU A 115 -6.00 -11.06 -13.21
N GLN A 116 -6.03 -10.45 -12.02
CA GLN A 116 -5.05 -10.68 -10.99
C GLN A 116 -5.70 -11.61 -9.96
N HIS A 117 -5.19 -12.84 -9.88
CA HIS A 117 -5.58 -13.75 -8.81
C HIS A 117 -4.97 -13.28 -7.49
N GLU A 118 -5.75 -13.40 -6.43
CA GLU A 118 -5.24 -13.23 -5.08
C GLU A 118 -4.14 -14.26 -4.79
N ASN A 119 -3.10 -13.84 -4.09
CA ASN A 119 -2.06 -14.77 -3.69
C ASN A 119 -2.54 -15.67 -2.53
N PRO A 120 -2.01 -16.90 -2.38
CA PRO A 120 -2.52 -17.88 -1.40
C PRO A 120 -2.16 -17.58 0.06
N TYR A 121 -1.37 -16.56 0.33
CA TYR A 121 -0.84 -16.24 1.66
C TYR A 121 -1.62 -15.14 2.38
N LEU A 122 -2.92 -15.02 2.14
CA LEU A 122 -3.76 -13.97 2.70
C LEU A 122 -4.74 -14.53 3.73
N HIS A 123 -4.79 -13.91 4.91
CA HIS A 123 -5.85 -14.13 5.90
C HIS A 123 -7.10 -13.32 5.59
N LYS A 124 -6.93 -12.15 4.99
CA LYS A 124 -8.02 -11.26 4.60
C LYS A 124 -7.72 -10.60 3.25
N TYR A 125 -8.79 -10.45 2.46
CA TYR A 125 -8.73 -9.87 1.13
C TYR A 125 -9.91 -8.94 0.88
N VAL A 126 -9.63 -7.72 0.45
CA VAL A 126 -10.65 -6.72 0.12
C VAL A 126 -10.35 -6.13 -1.25
N THR A 127 -11.34 -6.16 -2.15
CA THR A 127 -11.19 -5.65 -3.52
C THR A 127 -11.98 -4.36 -3.72
N PHE A 128 -11.36 -3.37 -4.34
CA PHE A 128 -11.91 -2.06 -4.64
C PHE A 128 -12.04 -1.85 -6.14
N ARG A 129 -13.00 -1.01 -6.55
CA ARG A 129 -13.16 -0.55 -7.94
C ARG A 129 -12.44 0.75 -8.20
N TYR A 130 -12.41 1.65 -7.19
CA TYR A 130 -11.85 2.99 -7.33
C TYR A 130 -10.48 3.08 -6.69
N PHE A 131 -9.49 3.51 -7.47
CA PHE A 131 -8.12 3.68 -7.01
C PHE A 131 -8.03 4.60 -5.79
N PHE A 132 -8.69 5.76 -5.83
CA PHE A 132 -8.64 6.74 -4.75
C PHE A 132 -9.26 6.21 -3.42
N VAL A 133 -10.31 5.37 -3.48
CA VAL A 133 -10.88 4.73 -2.29
C VAL A 133 -9.84 3.80 -1.67
N ARG A 134 -9.21 2.95 -2.49
CA ARG A 134 -8.16 2.03 -2.06
C ARG A 134 -6.98 2.77 -1.44
N LYS A 135 -6.49 3.83 -2.08
CA LYS A 135 -5.36 4.64 -1.61
C LYS A 135 -5.61 5.25 -0.24
N VAL A 136 -6.77 5.88 -0.04
CA VAL A 136 -7.15 6.42 1.27
C VAL A 136 -7.14 5.35 2.36
N LEU A 137 -7.59 4.14 2.05
CA LEU A 137 -7.65 3.04 3.02
C LEU A 137 -6.27 2.43 3.28
N LEU A 138 -5.41 2.35 2.28
CA LEU A 138 -4.01 1.93 2.44
C LEU A 138 -3.28 2.86 3.42
N VAL A 139 -3.38 4.17 3.22
CA VAL A 139 -2.78 5.15 4.13
C VAL A 139 -3.41 5.07 5.52
N LYS A 140 -4.75 5.01 5.61
CA LYS A 140 -5.48 5.02 6.89
C LYS A 140 -5.13 3.86 7.82
N TYR A 141 -4.92 2.67 7.27
CA TYR A 141 -4.68 1.46 8.06
C TYR A 141 -3.20 1.11 8.22
N SER A 142 -2.32 1.87 7.59
CA SER A 142 -0.87 1.68 7.68
C SER A 142 -0.22 2.63 8.68
N PHE A 143 0.82 2.15 9.31
CA PHE A 143 1.73 2.95 10.14
C PHE A 143 3.06 3.24 9.46
N ALA A 144 3.34 2.55 8.37
CA ALA A 144 4.52 2.75 7.53
C ALA A 144 4.29 2.18 6.14
N PHE A 145 5.03 2.69 5.18
CA PHE A 145 5.15 2.09 3.86
C PHE A 145 6.59 1.61 3.62
N ILE A 146 6.70 0.42 3.01
CA ILE A 146 7.94 -0.11 2.47
C ILE A 146 7.79 -0.27 0.97
N ILE A 147 8.69 0.36 0.24
CA ILE A 147 8.67 0.46 -1.21
C ILE A 147 9.82 -0.39 -1.75
N LEU A 148 9.50 -1.51 -2.37
CA LEU A 148 10.44 -2.35 -3.10
C LEU A 148 10.39 -2.07 -4.60
N PRO A 149 11.36 -2.52 -5.40
CA PRO A 149 11.39 -2.29 -6.84
C PRO A 149 10.07 -2.59 -7.53
N GLY A 150 9.57 -1.59 -8.27
CA GLY A 150 8.25 -1.68 -8.89
C GLY A 150 8.02 -0.66 -9.99
N GLY A 151 6.87 -0.76 -10.66
CA GLY A 151 6.50 0.11 -11.76
C GLY A 151 5.70 1.35 -11.33
N PHE A 152 4.94 1.89 -12.29
CA PHE A 152 4.16 3.12 -12.09
C PHE A 152 3.21 3.07 -10.90
N GLY A 153 2.53 1.95 -10.66
CA GLY A 153 1.64 1.82 -9.49
C GLY A 153 2.37 1.90 -8.15
N THR A 154 3.63 1.43 -8.10
CA THR A 154 4.48 1.56 -6.91
C THR A 154 4.94 3.00 -6.73
N MET A 155 5.32 3.67 -7.82
CA MET A 155 5.72 5.08 -7.80
C MET A 155 4.56 6.00 -7.46
N ASP A 156 3.38 5.71 -7.94
CA ASP A 156 2.15 6.44 -7.64
C ASP A 156 1.85 6.45 -6.13
N GLU A 157 1.95 5.31 -5.46
CA GLU A 157 1.77 5.24 -4.01
C GLU A 157 2.91 5.92 -3.23
N LEU A 158 4.15 5.82 -3.72
CA LEU A 158 5.29 6.51 -3.12
C LEU A 158 5.11 8.03 -3.15
N PHE A 159 4.87 8.61 -4.33
CA PHE A 159 4.79 10.06 -4.49
C PHE A 159 3.52 10.67 -3.88
N GLU A 160 2.39 9.96 -3.90
CA GLU A 160 1.20 10.40 -3.17
C GLU A 160 1.49 10.49 -1.67
N THR A 161 2.09 9.44 -1.10
CA THR A 161 2.39 9.40 0.34
C THR A 161 3.42 10.46 0.71
N LEU A 162 4.47 10.63 -0.09
CA LEU A 162 5.46 11.71 0.10
C LEU A 162 4.78 13.08 0.12
N THR A 163 3.87 13.33 -0.80
CA THR A 163 3.13 14.60 -0.86
C THR A 163 2.27 14.80 0.40
N LEU A 164 1.62 13.74 0.90
CA LEU A 164 0.82 13.82 2.12
C LEU A 164 1.67 14.10 3.37
N VAL A 165 2.87 13.51 3.45
CA VAL A 165 3.80 13.72 4.57
C VAL A 165 4.44 15.11 4.47
N GLN A 166 4.94 15.51 3.30
CA GLN A 166 5.51 16.82 3.04
C GLN A 166 4.53 17.96 3.38
N THR A 167 3.27 17.81 2.98
CA THR A 167 2.22 18.81 3.24
C THR A 167 1.61 18.72 4.65
N LYS A 168 2.15 17.86 5.52
CA LYS A 168 1.69 17.62 6.90
C LYS A 168 0.21 17.21 6.99
N LYS A 169 -0.34 16.58 5.96
CA LYS A 169 -1.65 15.93 6.01
C LYS A 169 -1.59 14.61 6.76
N VAL A 170 -0.44 13.96 6.73
CA VAL A 170 -0.09 12.79 7.53
C VAL A 170 1.23 13.11 8.22
N GLU A 171 1.28 12.96 9.53
CA GLU A 171 2.48 13.23 10.33
C GLU A 171 3.06 11.92 10.90
N GLY A 172 4.39 11.88 11.06
CA GLY A 172 5.07 10.75 11.69
C GLY A 172 4.91 9.43 10.94
N PHE A 173 4.84 9.47 9.61
CA PHE A 173 4.62 8.30 8.76
C PHE A 173 5.92 7.93 8.04
N PRO A 174 6.65 6.90 8.49
CA PRO A 174 7.91 6.50 7.89
C PRO A 174 7.69 5.83 6.54
N ILE A 175 8.51 6.22 5.57
CA ILE A 175 8.57 5.64 4.23
C ILE A 175 9.96 5.08 4.02
N VAL A 176 10.06 3.76 3.83
CA VAL A 176 11.32 3.06 3.59
C VAL A 176 11.37 2.61 2.15
N VAL A 177 12.46 2.93 1.46
CA VAL A 177 12.72 2.50 0.08
C VAL A 177 13.84 1.48 0.09
N MET A 178 13.56 0.29 -0.43
CA MET A 178 14.49 -0.83 -0.47
C MET A 178 14.76 -1.27 -1.91
N GLY A 179 15.95 -1.76 -2.20
CA GLY A 179 16.46 -2.02 -3.53
C GLY A 179 17.28 -0.82 -4.02
N SER A 180 18.35 -0.48 -3.29
CA SER A 180 19.16 0.72 -3.49
C SER A 180 19.67 0.86 -4.91
N GLU A 181 20.15 -0.24 -5.53
CA GLU A 181 20.61 -0.26 -6.92
C GLU A 181 19.49 0.13 -7.91
N TYR A 182 18.28 -0.37 -7.69
CA TYR A 182 17.13 -0.06 -8.54
C TYR A 182 16.70 1.40 -8.42
N TYR A 183 16.78 1.95 -7.20
CA TYR A 183 16.29 3.28 -6.89
C TYR A 183 17.38 4.37 -6.91
N GLU A 184 18.62 4.06 -7.29
CA GLU A 184 19.68 5.07 -7.41
C GLU A 184 19.28 6.22 -8.36
N PRO A 185 18.72 5.98 -9.57
CA PRO A 185 18.28 7.08 -10.44
C PRO A 185 17.14 7.92 -9.84
N LEU A 186 16.28 7.32 -9.00
CA LEU A 186 15.23 8.05 -8.29
C LEU A 186 15.82 8.95 -7.21
N ARG A 187 16.80 8.45 -6.47
CA ARG A 187 17.52 9.22 -5.43
C ARG A 187 18.22 10.42 -6.04
N GLU A 188 18.96 10.21 -7.11
CA GLU A 188 19.61 11.29 -7.87
C GLU A 188 18.59 12.33 -8.36
N PHE A 189 17.42 11.90 -8.83
CA PHE A 189 16.37 12.82 -9.26
C PHE A 189 15.78 13.62 -8.10
N ILE A 190 15.57 13.02 -6.93
CA ILE A 190 15.08 13.70 -5.73
C ILE A 190 16.12 14.73 -5.24
N ASP A 191 17.40 14.38 -5.24
CA ASP A 191 18.51 15.31 -4.91
C ASP A 191 18.53 16.49 -5.90
N PHE A 192 18.33 16.22 -7.19
CA PHE A 192 18.20 17.25 -8.22
C PHE A 192 16.99 18.16 -7.97
N MET A 193 15.83 17.63 -7.57
CA MET A 193 14.67 18.44 -7.21
C MET A 193 14.97 19.39 -6.05
N ALA A 194 15.70 18.94 -5.04
CA ALA A 194 16.14 19.77 -3.92
C ALA A 194 17.15 20.84 -4.37
N ALA A 195 18.07 20.49 -5.25
CA ALA A 195 19.02 21.45 -5.83
C ALA A 195 18.36 22.54 -6.68
N GLN A 196 17.27 22.21 -7.38
CA GLN A 196 16.46 23.15 -8.16
C GLN A 196 15.47 23.94 -7.29
N GLY A 197 15.34 23.64 -5.99
CA GLY A 197 14.41 24.31 -5.08
C GLY A 197 12.94 23.99 -5.32
N THR A 198 12.64 22.87 -5.99
CA THR A 198 11.24 22.40 -6.18
C THR A 198 10.73 21.63 -4.95
N ILE A 199 11.64 21.17 -4.11
CA ILE A 199 11.40 20.63 -2.77
C ILE A 199 12.41 21.23 -1.80
N SER A 200 12.14 21.19 -0.50
CA SER A 200 13.10 21.63 0.51
C SER A 200 14.17 20.57 0.77
N ARG A 201 15.30 20.95 1.37
CA ARG A 201 16.33 19.98 1.74
C ARG A 201 15.87 19.05 2.86
N GLU A 202 15.02 19.53 3.75
CA GLU A 202 14.41 18.76 4.81
C GLU A 202 13.48 17.64 4.27
N ASP A 203 12.96 17.80 3.06
CA ASP A 203 12.13 16.79 2.41
C ASP A 203 12.93 15.52 2.05
N LEU A 204 14.26 15.62 1.93
CA LEU A 204 15.12 14.44 1.70
C LEU A 204 15.08 13.47 2.88
N ASP A 205 14.84 13.96 4.10
CA ASP A 205 14.77 13.16 5.32
C ASP A 205 13.42 12.41 5.47
N LEU A 206 12.47 12.63 4.57
CA LEU A 206 11.19 11.93 4.56
C LEU A 206 11.31 10.46 4.12
N LEU A 207 12.41 10.11 3.46
CA LEU A 207 12.70 8.78 2.93
C LEU A 207 13.91 8.15 3.62
N LEU A 208 13.77 6.92 4.04
CA LEU A 208 14.92 6.08 4.37
C LEU A 208 15.22 5.14 3.19
N PHE A 209 16.42 5.27 2.59
CA PHE A 209 16.93 4.31 1.62
C PHE A 209 17.80 3.29 2.34
N THR A 210 17.43 2.01 2.31
CA THR A 210 18.22 0.93 2.92
C THR A 210 17.88 -0.42 2.29
N ASP A 211 18.83 -1.35 2.28
CA ASP A 211 18.59 -2.75 1.90
C ASP A 211 18.60 -3.70 3.11
N SER A 212 18.80 -3.16 4.33
CA SER A 212 18.72 -3.94 5.57
C SER A 212 17.29 -3.94 6.13
N PRO A 213 16.64 -5.12 6.22
CA PRO A 213 15.35 -5.25 6.89
C PRO A 213 15.40 -4.81 8.36
N GLU A 214 16.52 -5.05 9.05
CA GLU A 214 16.72 -4.70 10.46
C GLU A 214 16.73 -3.17 10.64
N GLU A 215 17.41 -2.45 9.75
CA GLU A 215 17.44 -0.99 9.76
C GLU A 215 16.05 -0.43 9.46
N ALA A 216 15.37 -0.98 8.48
CA ALA A 216 13.98 -0.63 8.15
C ALA A 216 13.06 -0.81 9.37
N MET A 217 13.10 -1.96 10.04
CA MET A 217 12.29 -2.22 11.24
C MET A 217 12.64 -1.30 12.40
N LYS A 218 13.91 -1.00 12.62
CA LYS A 218 14.36 -0.05 13.65
C LYS A 218 13.83 1.35 13.39
N HIS A 219 13.88 1.80 12.14
CA HIS A 219 13.35 3.10 11.73
C HIS A 219 11.84 3.19 11.96
N ILE A 220 11.08 2.21 11.46
CA ILE A 220 9.62 2.15 11.63
C ILE A 220 9.24 2.11 13.11
N ARG A 221 9.92 1.28 13.92
CA ARG A 221 9.67 1.18 15.36
C ARG A 221 9.82 2.51 16.08
N LYS A 222 10.88 3.28 15.75
CA LYS A 222 11.12 4.61 16.33
C LYS A 222 9.91 5.55 16.14
N TYR A 223 9.30 5.53 14.96
CA TYR A 223 8.13 6.36 14.66
C TYR A 223 6.86 5.85 15.36
N ILE A 224 6.64 4.54 15.39
CA ILE A 224 5.43 3.95 16.00
C ILE A 224 5.43 4.21 17.50
N THR A 225 6.54 3.98 18.19
CA THR A 225 6.62 4.18 19.66
C THR A 225 6.51 5.64 20.08
N GLY A 226 6.91 6.58 19.21
CA GLY A 226 6.84 8.01 19.50
C GLY A 226 5.46 8.65 19.22
N ASN A 227 4.71 8.15 18.24
CA ASN A 227 3.58 8.87 17.68
C ASN A 227 2.23 8.15 17.78
N TYR A 228 2.20 6.84 18.03
CA TYR A 228 0.96 6.08 17.94
C TYR A 228 0.71 5.22 19.19
N LYS A 229 -0.54 5.28 19.67
CA LYS A 229 -1.06 4.25 20.59
C LYS A 229 -1.64 3.12 19.75
N VAL A 230 -0.95 1.99 19.70
CA VAL A 230 -1.43 0.78 19.03
C VAL A 230 -2.64 0.25 19.80
N VAL A 231 -3.84 0.50 19.28
CA VAL A 231 -5.09 0.03 19.89
C VAL A 231 -5.71 -1.03 19.00
N LYS A 232 -5.71 -2.28 19.47
CA LYS A 232 -6.45 -3.36 18.82
C LYS A 232 -7.92 -3.25 19.23
N ARG A 233 -8.82 -3.10 18.26
CA ARG A 233 -10.27 -3.07 18.50
C ARG A 233 -10.87 -4.44 18.27
N TRP A 234 -11.86 -4.81 19.08
CA TRP A 234 -12.58 -6.07 18.98
C TRP A 234 -13.96 -5.83 18.36
N PRO A 235 -14.50 -6.79 17.58
CA PRO A 235 -15.84 -6.67 17.01
C PRO A 235 -16.90 -6.52 18.10
N ILE A 236 -17.89 -5.67 17.83
CA ILE A 236 -19.05 -5.49 18.68
C ILE A 236 -20.22 -6.29 18.08
N PRO A 237 -20.64 -7.42 18.72
CA PRO A 237 -21.59 -8.36 18.13
C PRO A 237 -22.93 -7.72 17.72
N TRP A 238 -23.45 -6.76 18.47
CA TRP A 238 -24.73 -6.11 18.17
C TRP A 238 -24.69 -5.16 16.96
N LEU A 239 -23.49 -4.79 16.47
CA LEU A 239 -23.30 -4.05 15.20
C LEU A 239 -23.15 -4.99 13.98
N PHE A 240 -23.44 -6.28 14.13
CA PHE A 240 -23.26 -7.29 13.10
C PHE A 240 -21.82 -7.36 12.55
N GLU A 241 -20.84 -6.99 13.39
CA GLU A 241 -19.43 -7.08 13.05
C GLU A 241 -18.95 -8.53 13.22
N ARG A 242 -18.28 -9.03 12.19
CA ARG A 242 -17.65 -10.37 12.20
C ARG A 242 -16.15 -10.21 11.95
N ASN A 243 -15.34 -11.03 12.62
CA ASN A 243 -13.90 -11.16 12.37
C ASN A 243 -13.62 -11.65 10.96
#